data_1f8955ab5361a0e1de646b8d5e7fab52
#
_entry.id   1f8955ab5361a0e1de646b8d5e7fab52
#
_cell.length_a   1.000
_cell.length_b   1.000
_cell.length_c   1.000
_cell.angle_alpha   90.00
_cell.angle_beta   90.00
_cell.angle_gamma   90.00
#
_symmetry.space_group_name_H-M   'P 1'
#
loop_
_entity.id
_entity.type
_entity.pdbx_description
1 polymer ?
#
loop_
_entity_poly.entity_id
_entity_poly.type
_entity_poly.pdbx_seq_one_letter_code
_entity_poly.pdbx_strand_id
1 'polypeptide(L)'
;MIWQTALFPNLRSPDERQHVDLIVAVQRGGAWPWPDPGTLAVTEGSGAGGFTRSNRIDGPLRLADHPPPSRASRPSYLERGGHTRDPDQPANQLVQHPPLYYVAGGAALALMPGWDKIPFDFTYLVLRWWNVLFAAALPLVLWAVARRLRLPEPVPVVAALVPLAIPELTHTESAVNNDNLLVMLFAVLTLLVSRVLTGDTTRRTAAAIGAVGSLALLTKGFALLVPFWVGLAYLVVAVRERSPRVLVTLGVASLATLPGLAWWVRNRVVYGSVQPHGRFTEVPTLTATHSFGDGGLTWLARLLERMNTLFFVHDQTGDRLHHWPWKLAVAAALVVAAGIVLTLVLRAVPWTTALVLLVPVVGLLAIVAKGSYEQWAATGTYAGMQGRYLYGGLVGLAVVAVAAAGRLPVRWRRVTPLAVLLGAVVMQAVYFGYTLDLFWTPADGNRSAALRAIVNWYAMPPAVLGLVVAVVVGALAWLLVATVRLAVRAPLVPATAGPAPTLPAQKAAPAVESKDRVQI
;
A
#
# COMPACT_ATOMS: atom_id res chain seq x y z
N MET A 1 -7.47 -8.73 6.53
CA MET A 1 -6.05 -9.04 6.22
C MET A 1 -5.64 -10.40 6.78
N ILE A 2 -5.67 -10.66 8.10
CA ILE A 2 -5.14 -11.93 8.63
C ILE A 2 -5.81 -13.19 8.04
N TRP A 3 -7.11 -13.19 7.76
CA TRP A 3 -7.80 -14.32 7.12
C TRP A 3 -7.42 -14.50 5.63
N GLN A 4 -6.97 -13.44 4.96
CA GLN A 4 -6.47 -13.50 3.59
C GLN A 4 -5.20 -14.34 3.49
N THR A 5 -4.40 -14.42 4.57
CA THR A 5 -3.21 -15.26 4.61
C THR A 5 -3.51 -16.76 4.47
N ALA A 6 -4.76 -17.17 4.77
CA ALA A 6 -5.24 -18.53 4.55
C ALA A 6 -5.95 -18.68 3.20
N LEU A 7 -6.63 -17.61 2.73
CA LEU A 7 -7.40 -17.66 1.49
C LEU A 7 -6.51 -17.68 0.24
N PHE A 8 -5.39 -16.95 0.25
CA PHE A 8 -4.45 -16.98 -0.86
C PHE A 8 -3.43 -18.09 -0.68
N PRO A 9 -3.34 -19.01 -1.66
CA PRO A 9 -2.31 -20.06 -1.64
C PRO A 9 -0.91 -19.46 -1.59
N ASN A 10 0.03 -20.18 -0.98
CA ASN A 10 1.42 -19.75 -0.88
C ASN A 10 2.01 -19.54 -2.29
N LEU A 11 2.80 -18.46 -2.46
CA LEU A 11 3.51 -18.10 -3.69
C LEU A 11 2.59 -17.70 -4.87
N ARG A 12 1.31 -17.42 -4.61
CA ARG A 12 0.35 -16.98 -5.63
C ARG A 12 0.14 -15.46 -5.66
N SER A 13 0.56 -14.76 -4.63
CA SER A 13 0.60 -13.30 -4.68
C SER A 13 1.74 -12.82 -5.59
N PRO A 14 1.59 -11.67 -6.26
CA PRO A 14 2.58 -11.17 -7.20
C PRO A 14 3.95 -10.98 -6.55
N ASP A 15 4.98 -11.52 -7.21
CA ASP A 15 6.41 -11.43 -6.85
C ASP A 15 6.75 -11.97 -5.44
N GLU A 16 5.81 -12.60 -4.74
CA GLU A 16 5.95 -13.02 -3.34
C GLU A 16 7.15 -13.96 -3.13
N ARG A 17 7.38 -14.88 -4.09
CA ARG A 17 8.53 -15.77 -4.06
C ARG A 17 9.87 -15.03 -4.07
N GLN A 18 10.00 -14.05 -4.96
CA GLN A 18 11.21 -13.25 -5.11
C GLN A 18 11.48 -12.38 -3.87
N HIS A 19 10.40 -11.88 -3.24
CA HIS A 19 10.53 -11.16 -1.97
C HIS A 19 11.01 -12.07 -0.83
N VAL A 20 10.46 -13.28 -0.71
CA VAL A 20 10.89 -14.26 0.30
C VAL A 20 12.35 -14.65 0.06
N ASP A 21 12.74 -14.90 -1.17
CA ASP A 21 14.11 -15.25 -1.55
C ASP A 21 15.12 -14.18 -1.14
N LEU A 22 14.82 -12.90 -1.36
CA LEU A 22 15.67 -11.79 -0.90
C LEU A 22 15.72 -11.66 0.62
N ILE A 23 14.62 -11.90 1.34
CA ILE A 23 14.61 -11.93 2.82
C ILE A 23 15.55 -13.02 3.32
N VAL A 24 15.48 -14.21 2.73
CA VAL A 24 16.35 -15.35 3.06
C VAL A 24 17.83 -15.01 2.75
N ALA A 25 18.10 -14.43 1.59
CA ALA A 25 19.45 -14.04 1.20
C ALA A 25 20.09 -13.05 2.19
N VAL A 26 19.33 -12.05 2.64
CA VAL A 26 19.80 -11.08 3.66
C VAL A 26 20.00 -11.74 5.02
N GLN A 27 19.09 -12.59 5.46
CA GLN A 27 19.17 -13.28 6.74
C GLN A 27 20.46 -14.11 6.86
N ARG A 28 20.98 -14.65 5.77
CA ARG A 28 22.22 -15.40 5.70
C ARG A 28 23.49 -14.54 5.64
N GLY A 29 23.37 -13.23 5.62
CA GLY A 29 24.51 -12.31 5.52
C GLY A 29 25.14 -12.19 4.14
N GLY A 30 24.51 -12.75 3.08
CA GLY A 30 25.08 -12.85 1.75
C GLY A 30 24.82 -11.68 0.80
N ALA A 31 24.07 -10.66 1.20
CA ALA A 31 23.50 -9.73 0.21
C ALA A 31 23.69 -8.24 0.50
N TRP A 32 24.70 -7.84 1.25
CA TRP A 32 24.97 -6.42 1.48
C TRP A 32 26.42 -6.02 1.19
N PRO A 33 26.68 -4.97 0.41
CA PRO A 33 25.74 -4.30 -0.48
C PRO A 33 25.21 -5.26 -1.53
N TRP A 34 24.00 -4.99 -2.09
CA TRP A 34 23.41 -5.84 -3.12
C TRP A 34 24.43 -6.23 -4.20
N PRO A 35 24.44 -7.51 -4.61
CA PRO A 35 25.23 -7.95 -5.75
C PRO A 35 24.80 -7.22 -7.03
N ASP A 36 25.60 -7.30 -8.05
CA ASP A 36 25.23 -6.74 -9.34
C ASP A 36 23.91 -7.32 -9.84
N PRO A 37 23.07 -6.50 -10.50
CA PRO A 37 21.84 -6.97 -11.10
C PRO A 37 22.08 -8.18 -12.00
N GLY A 38 21.21 -9.17 -11.92
CA GLY A 38 21.33 -10.41 -12.71
C GLY A 38 22.19 -11.52 -12.10
N THR A 39 22.92 -11.24 -11.01
CA THR A 39 23.81 -12.24 -10.38
C THR A 39 23.15 -13.04 -9.27
N LEU A 40 22.17 -12.46 -8.57
CA LEU A 40 21.42 -13.15 -7.53
C LEU A 40 20.32 -14.01 -8.15
N ALA A 41 20.45 -15.33 -8.03
CA ALA A 41 19.47 -16.28 -8.52
C ALA A 41 18.44 -16.62 -7.45
N VAL A 42 17.20 -16.90 -7.89
CA VAL A 42 16.16 -17.47 -7.01
C VAL A 42 16.58 -18.88 -6.61
N THR A 43 16.41 -19.21 -5.33
CA THR A 43 16.78 -20.51 -4.78
C THR A 43 15.63 -21.52 -4.90
N GLU A 44 15.96 -22.81 -4.98
CA GLU A 44 14.98 -23.91 -5.00
C GLU A 44 14.10 -23.91 -3.75
N GLY A 45 14.69 -23.65 -2.57
CA GLY A 45 13.96 -23.58 -1.31
C GLY A 45 12.86 -22.51 -1.31
N SER A 46 13.11 -21.37 -1.96
CA SER A 46 12.13 -20.29 -2.16
C SER A 46 11.19 -20.56 -3.35
N GLY A 47 11.49 -21.54 -4.18
CA GLY A 47 10.73 -21.88 -5.39
C GLY A 47 9.35 -22.45 -5.10
N ALA A 48 8.50 -22.47 -6.14
CA ALA A 48 7.15 -23.01 -6.08
C ALA A 48 7.09 -24.56 -6.03
N GLY A 49 8.24 -25.22 -5.99
CA GLY A 49 8.36 -26.69 -6.07
C GLY A 49 7.43 -27.43 -5.11
N GLY A 50 6.66 -28.32 -5.67
CA GLY A 50 5.79 -29.27 -4.96
C GLY A 50 4.30 -28.95 -4.98
N PHE A 51 3.85 -27.69 -4.88
CA PHE A 51 2.42 -27.39 -4.75
C PHE A 51 1.82 -26.57 -5.89
N THR A 52 2.62 -25.74 -6.56
CA THR A 52 2.09 -24.80 -7.55
C THR A 52 3.13 -24.46 -8.61
N ARG A 53 3.62 -25.47 -9.33
CA ARG A 53 4.67 -25.31 -10.36
C ARG A 53 4.34 -24.34 -11.50
N SER A 54 3.07 -24.00 -11.72
CA SER A 54 2.69 -23.13 -12.82
C SER A 54 2.61 -21.68 -12.37
N ASN A 55 3.44 -20.81 -12.95
CA ASN A 55 3.32 -19.36 -12.87
C ASN A 55 2.20 -18.83 -13.81
N ARG A 56 1.67 -19.65 -14.69
CA ARG A 56 0.53 -19.38 -15.56
C ARG A 56 -0.56 -20.35 -15.21
N ILE A 57 -1.69 -19.82 -14.78
CA ILE A 57 -2.91 -20.60 -14.58
C ILE A 57 -3.78 -20.30 -15.79
N ASP A 58 -3.94 -21.31 -16.62
CA ASP A 58 -4.95 -21.28 -17.69
C ASP A 58 -6.32 -21.72 -17.13
N GLY A 59 -6.63 -21.29 -15.91
CA GLY A 59 -7.87 -21.63 -15.23
C GLY A 59 -7.74 -21.71 -13.70
N PRO A 60 -8.80 -22.15 -13.00
CA PRO A 60 -8.80 -22.32 -11.55
C PRO A 60 -7.76 -23.35 -11.07
N LEU A 61 -7.08 -23.05 -9.95
CA LEU A 61 -6.06 -23.94 -9.38
C LEU A 61 -6.66 -25.23 -8.76
N ARG A 62 -7.89 -25.16 -8.25
CA ARG A 62 -8.66 -26.31 -7.72
C ARG A 62 -7.93 -27.12 -6.65
N LEU A 63 -7.40 -26.45 -5.64
CA LEU A 63 -6.63 -27.10 -4.57
C LEU A 63 -7.42 -28.14 -3.76
N ALA A 64 -8.76 -28.14 -3.82
CA ALA A 64 -9.56 -29.20 -3.22
C ALA A 64 -9.36 -30.57 -3.90
N ASP A 65 -8.95 -30.58 -5.18
CA ASP A 65 -8.65 -31.84 -5.92
C ASP A 65 -7.23 -32.35 -5.60
N HIS A 66 -6.43 -31.61 -4.84
CA HIS A 66 -5.04 -31.92 -4.52
C HIS A 66 -4.81 -31.82 -3.00
N PRO A 67 -5.16 -32.82 -2.20
CA PRO A 67 -4.98 -32.76 -0.75
C PRO A 67 -3.50 -32.64 -0.38
N PRO A 68 -3.16 -31.76 0.58
CA PRO A 68 -1.78 -31.60 1.01
C PRO A 68 -1.31 -32.79 1.86
N PRO A 69 0.00 -33.02 1.96
CA PRO A 69 0.55 -33.94 2.96
C PRO A 69 0.22 -33.44 4.39
N SER A 70 0.36 -34.34 5.36
CA SER A 70 0.18 -33.96 6.77
C SER A 70 1.10 -32.80 7.15
N ARG A 71 0.69 -31.95 8.09
CA ARG A 71 1.50 -30.77 8.46
C ARG A 71 2.92 -31.13 8.90
N ALA A 72 3.07 -32.24 9.63
CA ALA A 72 4.37 -32.71 10.09
C ALA A 72 5.28 -33.27 8.98
N SER A 73 4.72 -33.69 7.84
CA SER A 73 5.47 -34.24 6.71
C SER A 73 5.66 -33.23 5.57
N ARG A 74 5.31 -31.96 5.79
CA ARG A 74 5.56 -30.92 4.79
C ARG A 74 7.03 -30.54 4.75
N PRO A 75 7.61 -30.35 3.56
CA PRO A 75 9.04 -30.12 3.44
C PRO A 75 9.44 -28.76 4.05
N SER A 76 10.57 -28.78 4.74
CA SER A 76 11.28 -27.59 5.19
C SER A 76 11.93 -26.85 4.00
N TYR A 77 12.46 -25.64 4.26
CA TYR A 77 13.20 -24.90 3.24
C TYR A 77 14.40 -25.71 2.70
N LEU A 78 15.14 -26.37 3.58
CA LEU A 78 16.31 -27.18 3.20
C LEU A 78 15.92 -28.42 2.38
N GLU A 79 14.86 -29.12 2.78
CA GLU A 79 14.34 -30.29 2.03
C GLU A 79 13.77 -29.94 0.66
N ARG A 80 13.43 -28.67 0.43
CA ARG A 80 12.99 -28.14 -0.87
C ARG A 80 14.13 -27.76 -1.80
N GLY A 81 15.36 -28.09 -1.48
CA GLY A 81 16.56 -27.72 -2.21
C GLY A 81 17.33 -26.55 -1.58
N GLY A 82 16.78 -25.93 -0.53
CA GLY A 82 17.47 -24.91 0.25
C GLY A 82 18.00 -23.76 -0.59
N HIS A 83 19.29 -23.56 -0.52
CA HIS A 83 19.98 -22.45 -1.18
C HIS A 83 20.54 -22.78 -2.57
N THR A 84 20.27 -23.96 -3.10
CA THR A 84 20.61 -24.32 -4.45
C THR A 84 19.93 -23.37 -5.43
N ARG A 85 20.65 -22.94 -6.45
CA ARG A 85 20.07 -22.12 -7.52
C ARG A 85 19.01 -22.96 -8.27
N ASP A 86 17.81 -22.40 -8.40
CA ASP A 86 16.77 -23.00 -9.25
C ASP A 86 17.14 -22.77 -10.73
N PRO A 87 17.51 -23.82 -11.50
CA PRO A 87 17.94 -23.68 -12.87
C PRO A 87 16.81 -23.21 -13.80
N ASP A 88 15.56 -23.46 -13.43
CA ASP A 88 14.37 -23.10 -14.20
C ASP A 88 13.95 -21.64 -13.95
N GLN A 89 14.65 -20.92 -13.06
CA GLN A 89 14.30 -19.57 -12.69
C GLN A 89 15.35 -18.55 -13.13
N PRO A 90 14.90 -17.42 -13.69
CA PRO A 90 15.78 -16.32 -13.99
C PRO A 90 16.36 -15.72 -12.68
N ALA A 91 17.36 -14.87 -12.82
CA ALA A 91 17.86 -14.05 -11.73
C ALA A 91 16.71 -13.30 -11.03
N ASN A 92 16.85 -13.10 -9.70
CA ASN A 92 15.84 -12.41 -8.93
C ASN A 92 15.76 -10.93 -9.37
N GLN A 93 14.70 -10.59 -10.07
CA GLN A 93 14.49 -9.25 -10.63
C GLN A 93 14.32 -8.16 -9.58
N LEU A 94 14.03 -8.52 -8.34
CA LEU A 94 13.75 -7.56 -7.26
C LEU A 94 15.03 -7.05 -6.57
N VAL A 95 16.20 -7.56 -6.95
CA VAL A 95 17.51 -7.07 -6.45
C VAL A 95 17.73 -5.58 -6.74
N GLN A 96 16.99 -5.01 -7.67
CA GLN A 96 16.97 -3.57 -7.96
C GLN A 96 16.36 -2.72 -6.83
N HIS A 97 15.58 -3.33 -5.93
CA HIS A 97 14.93 -2.59 -4.84
C HIS A 97 15.90 -2.29 -3.70
N PRO A 98 15.72 -1.14 -3.02
CA PRO A 98 16.48 -0.83 -1.82
C PRO A 98 16.28 -1.86 -0.69
N PRO A 99 17.22 -1.98 0.25
CA PRO A 99 17.32 -3.13 1.13
C PRO A 99 16.46 -3.11 2.38
N LEU A 100 15.89 -1.97 2.80
CA LEU A 100 15.29 -1.81 4.13
C LEU A 100 14.25 -2.90 4.46
N TYR A 101 13.33 -3.15 3.54
CA TYR A 101 12.29 -4.16 3.74
C TYR A 101 12.90 -5.56 3.93
N TYR A 102 13.90 -5.91 3.14
CA TYR A 102 14.53 -7.23 3.16
C TYR A 102 15.40 -7.42 4.41
N VAL A 103 16.09 -6.36 4.86
CA VAL A 103 16.84 -6.36 6.13
C VAL A 103 15.89 -6.54 7.31
N ALA A 104 14.76 -5.81 7.33
CA ALA A 104 13.76 -5.97 8.38
C ALA A 104 13.11 -7.37 8.36
N GLY A 105 12.82 -7.92 7.17
CA GLY A 105 12.31 -9.28 6.99
C GLY A 105 13.33 -10.34 7.41
N GLY A 106 14.61 -10.17 7.05
CA GLY A 106 15.71 -11.04 7.50
C GLY A 106 15.88 -11.03 9.01
N ALA A 107 15.75 -9.86 9.65
CA ALA A 107 15.76 -9.75 11.10
C ALA A 107 14.55 -10.45 11.74
N ALA A 108 13.35 -10.31 11.15
CA ALA A 108 12.15 -11.03 11.61
C ALA A 108 12.34 -12.56 11.50
N LEU A 109 12.94 -13.03 10.41
CA LEU A 109 13.25 -14.43 10.20
C LEU A 109 14.30 -14.96 11.19
N ALA A 110 15.29 -14.13 11.55
CA ALA A 110 16.32 -14.46 12.54
C ALA A 110 15.74 -14.66 13.96
N LEU A 111 14.57 -14.08 14.27
CA LEU A 111 13.85 -14.31 15.52
C LEU A 111 13.19 -15.70 15.60
N MET A 112 13.26 -16.50 14.54
CA MET A 112 12.68 -17.84 14.44
C MET A 112 13.82 -18.88 14.26
N PRO A 113 14.45 -19.34 15.35
CA PRO A 113 15.55 -20.31 15.26
C PRO A 113 15.11 -21.59 14.52
N GLY A 114 15.93 -22.05 13.58
CA GLY A 114 15.62 -23.26 12.79
C GLY A 114 14.50 -23.10 11.78
N TRP A 115 14.17 -21.87 11.37
CA TRP A 115 13.14 -21.59 10.37
C TRP A 115 13.31 -22.37 9.05
N ASP A 116 14.54 -22.72 8.71
CA ASP A 116 14.95 -23.44 7.51
C ASP A 116 14.76 -24.97 7.62
N LYS A 117 14.53 -25.50 8.84
CA LYS A 117 14.36 -26.91 9.17
C LYS A 117 12.93 -27.32 9.54
N ILE A 118 12.05 -26.34 9.75
CA ILE A 118 10.63 -26.57 10.00
C ILE A 118 9.84 -26.48 8.70
N PRO A 119 8.58 -26.97 8.64
CA PRO A 119 7.75 -26.85 7.45
C PRO A 119 7.74 -25.43 6.88
N PHE A 120 8.12 -25.29 5.62
CA PHE A 120 8.36 -23.96 5.03
C PHE A 120 7.08 -23.14 4.87
N ASP A 121 5.94 -23.78 4.71
CA ASP A 121 4.65 -23.11 4.68
C ASP A 121 4.32 -22.40 6.00
N PHE A 122 4.79 -22.92 7.15
CA PHE A 122 4.68 -22.24 8.43
C PHE A 122 5.58 -21.00 8.50
N THR A 123 6.85 -21.13 8.09
CA THR A 123 7.78 -19.99 7.98
C THR A 123 7.20 -18.89 7.09
N TYR A 124 6.61 -19.30 5.98
CA TYR A 124 5.98 -18.44 5.02
C TYR A 124 4.76 -17.70 5.61
N LEU A 125 3.92 -18.41 6.36
CA LEU A 125 2.78 -17.82 7.07
C LEU A 125 3.22 -16.77 8.10
N VAL A 126 4.31 -17.02 8.85
CA VAL A 126 4.87 -16.06 9.80
C VAL A 126 5.33 -14.79 9.09
N LEU A 127 5.99 -14.90 7.94
CA LEU A 127 6.37 -13.75 7.12
C LEU A 127 5.15 -12.98 6.60
N ARG A 128 4.06 -13.66 6.22
CA ARG A 128 2.79 -13.01 5.86
C ARG A 128 2.19 -12.25 7.05
N TRP A 129 2.18 -12.84 8.24
CA TRP A 129 1.68 -12.16 9.45
C TRP A 129 2.52 -10.94 9.81
N TRP A 130 3.84 -11.04 9.64
CA TRP A 130 4.72 -9.89 9.79
C TRP A 130 4.34 -8.74 8.83
N ASN A 131 3.97 -9.04 7.58
CA ASN A 131 3.50 -8.02 6.64
C ASN A 131 2.15 -7.41 7.06
N VAL A 132 1.22 -8.18 7.60
CA VAL A 132 -0.06 -7.66 8.11
C VAL A 132 0.15 -6.57 9.17
N LEU A 133 1.24 -6.61 9.95
CA LEU A 133 1.52 -5.58 10.95
C LEU A 133 1.71 -4.19 10.35
N PHE A 134 2.23 -4.07 9.14
CA PHE A 134 2.38 -2.77 8.46
C PHE A 134 1.02 -2.14 8.17
N ALA A 135 0.06 -2.93 7.70
CA ALA A 135 -1.26 -2.43 7.34
C ALA A 135 -2.19 -2.22 8.56
N ALA A 136 -1.91 -2.85 9.68
CA ALA A 136 -2.77 -2.81 10.86
C ALA A 136 -3.05 -1.39 11.37
N ALA A 137 -2.10 -0.47 11.18
CA ALA A 137 -2.23 0.93 11.60
C ALA A 137 -2.93 1.84 10.56
N LEU A 138 -3.16 1.40 9.32
CA LEU A 138 -3.77 2.24 8.27
C LEU A 138 -5.10 2.88 8.68
N PRO A 139 -6.08 2.17 9.29
CA PRO A 139 -7.32 2.78 9.75
C PRO A 139 -7.10 3.91 10.75
N LEU A 140 -6.13 3.75 11.67
CA LEU A 140 -5.80 4.77 12.67
C LEU A 140 -5.16 5.99 12.03
N VAL A 141 -4.28 5.79 11.03
CA VAL A 141 -3.65 6.90 10.30
C VAL A 141 -4.69 7.68 9.51
N LEU A 142 -5.60 7.02 8.81
CA LEU A 142 -6.71 7.66 8.08
C LEU A 142 -7.59 8.49 9.02
N TRP A 143 -7.97 7.91 10.15
CA TRP A 143 -8.70 8.61 11.19
C TRP A 143 -7.93 9.84 11.70
N ALA A 144 -6.63 9.70 11.99
CA ALA A 144 -5.78 10.77 12.50
C ALA A 144 -5.61 11.91 11.49
N VAL A 145 -5.44 11.61 10.19
CA VAL A 145 -5.36 12.62 9.12
C VAL A 145 -6.67 13.40 9.03
N ALA A 146 -7.82 12.72 9.01
CA ALA A 146 -9.12 13.36 8.95
C ALA A 146 -9.37 14.25 10.19
N ARG A 147 -9.00 13.78 11.40
CA ARG A 147 -9.03 14.58 12.65
C ARG A 147 -8.09 15.76 12.60
N ARG A 148 -6.88 15.57 12.07
CA ARG A 148 -5.89 16.66 11.95
C ARG A 148 -6.39 17.77 11.03
N LEU A 149 -7.08 17.41 9.95
CA LEU A 149 -7.71 18.36 9.03
C LEU A 149 -9.00 18.97 9.59
N ARG A 150 -9.38 18.62 10.84
CA ARG A 150 -10.59 19.10 11.52
C ARG A 150 -11.89 18.78 10.76
N LEU A 151 -11.91 17.64 10.06
CA LEU A 151 -13.11 17.20 9.39
C LEU A 151 -14.18 16.82 10.43
N PRO A 152 -15.46 17.20 10.19
CA PRO A 152 -16.54 16.94 11.15
C PRO A 152 -16.85 15.44 11.26
N GLU A 153 -17.38 15.03 12.42
CA GLU A 153 -17.91 13.68 12.57
C GLU A 153 -19.08 13.44 11.60
N PRO A 154 -19.19 12.25 11.00
CA PRO A 154 -18.40 11.03 11.25
C PRO A 154 -17.25 10.81 10.24
N VAL A 155 -16.78 11.83 9.51
CA VAL A 155 -15.78 11.68 8.45
C VAL A 155 -14.53 10.92 8.89
N PRO A 156 -13.94 11.16 10.09
CA PRO A 156 -12.79 10.38 10.54
C PRO A 156 -13.06 8.88 10.63
N VAL A 157 -14.26 8.49 11.07
CA VAL A 157 -14.67 7.08 11.13
C VAL A 157 -14.86 6.51 9.73
N VAL A 158 -15.51 7.25 8.84
CA VAL A 158 -15.67 6.85 7.43
C VAL A 158 -14.33 6.63 6.76
N ALA A 159 -13.38 7.55 6.95
CA ALA A 159 -12.03 7.42 6.41
C ALA A 159 -11.32 6.15 6.92
N ALA A 160 -11.44 5.85 8.22
CA ALA A 160 -10.86 4.65 8.82
C ALA A 160 -11.45 3.33 8.27
N LEU A 161 -12.68 3.35 7.76
CA LEU A 161 -13.33 2.16 7.17
C LEU A 161 -12.93 1.92 5.71
N VAL A 162 -12.38 2.91 4.99
CA VAL A 162 -12.03 2.78 3.56
C VAL A 162 -11.13 1.57 3.25
N PRO A 163 -10.08 1.25 4.03
CA PRO A 163 -9.24 0.08 3.75
C PRO A 163 -10.00 -1.23 3.67
N LEU A 164 -11.10 -1.38 4.41
CA LEU A 164 -11.94 -2.58 4.36
C LEU A 164 -12.72 -2.70 3.04
N ALA A 165 -12.97 -1.59 2.36
CA ALA A 165 -13.68 -1.56 1.09
C ALA A 165 -12.80 -1.89 -0.13
N ILE A 166 -11.52 -2.18 0.09
CA ILE A 166 -10.54 -2.47 -0.98
C ILE A 166 -9.98 -3.89 -0.75
N PRO A 167 -10.61 -4.93 -1.32
CA PRO A 167 -10.17 -6.32 -1.15
C PRO A 167 -8.73 -6.56 -1.60
N GLU A 168 -8.30 -5.98 -2.72
CA GLU A 168 -6.93 -6.12 -3.21
C GLU A 168 -5.89 -5.51 -2.25
N LEU A 169 -6.23 -4.42 -1.55
CA LEU A 169 -5.38 -3.91 -0.48
C LEU A 169 -5.23 -4.96 0.64
N THR A 170 -6.37 -5.56 1.08
CA THR A 170 -6.33 -6.56 2.16
C THR A 170 -5.57 -7.82 1.75
N HIS A 171 -5.58 -8.18 0.46
CA HIS A 171 -4.78 -9.24 -0.11
C HIS A 171 -3.29 -8.87 -0.14
N THR A 172 -2.93 -7.77 -0.79
CA THR A 172 -1.53 -7.33 -0.95
C THR A 172 -0.84 -7.19 0.41
N GLU A 173 -1.50 -6.57 1.38
CA GLU A 173 -0.97 -6.38 2.74
C GLU A 173 -0.89 -7.70 3.55
N SER A 174 -1.51 -8.77 3.09
CA SER A 174 -1.39 -10.11 3.67
C SER A 174 -0.33 -10.99 2.98
N ALA A 175 0.30 -10.49 1.93
CA ALA A 175 1.35 -11.15 1.18
C ALA A 175 2.74 -10.63 1.57
N VAL A 176 3.79 -11.39 1.28
CA VAL A 176 5.18 -10.94 1.49
C VAL A 176 5.57 -10.01 0.33
N ASN A 177 5.53 -8.69 0.58
CA ASN A 177 5.78 -7.68 -0.45
C ASN A 177 6.30 -6.38 0.18
N ASN A 178 7.30 -5.74 -0.46
CA ASN A 178 7.86 -4.46 0.00
C ASN A 178 6.90 -3.27 -0.17
N ASP A 179 5.85 -3.42 -0.96
CA ASP A 179 4.78 -2.41 -1.07
C ASP A 179 4.12 -2.15 0.29
N ASN A 180 3.98 -3.17 1.15
CA ASN A 180 3.32 -3.08 2.44
C ASN A 180 4.02 -2.07 3.38
N LEU A 181 5.35 -2.16 3.49
CA LEU A 181 6.13 -1.17 4.23
C LEU A 181 6.05 0.22 3.59
N LEU A 182 6.12 0.30 2.25
CA LEU A 182 6.02 1.56 1.52
C LEU A 182 4.69 2.26 1.77
N VAL A 183 3.57 1.54 1.69
CA VAL A 183 2.20 2.05 1.93
C VAL A 183 2.11 2.64 3.34
N MET A 184 2.63 1.93 4.34
CA MET A 184 2.66 2.44 5.72
C MET A 184 3.50 3.69 5.88
N LEU A 185 4.69 3.74 5.27
CA LEU A 185 5.56 4.93 5.32
C LEU A 185 4.92 6.13 4.63
N PHE A 186 4.26 5.94 3.48
CA PHE A 186 3.49 7.01 2.83
C PHE A 186 2.27 7.44 3.64
N ALA A 187 1.62 6.52 4.34
CA ALA A 187 0.54 6.84 5.25
C ALA A 187 1.02 7.76 6.39
N VAL A 188 2.14 7.42 7.03
CA VAL A 188 2.77 8.25 8.07
C VAL A 188 3.20 9.60 7.49
N LEU A 189 3.81 9.63 6.29
CA LEU A 189 4.15 10.88 5.61
C LEU A 189 2.90 11.73 5.36
N THR A 190 1.77 11.14 4.94
CA THR A 190 0.51 11.88 4.74
C THR A 190 0.04 12.52 6.05
N LEU A 191 0.15 11.82 7.18
CA LEU A 191 -0.16 12.38 8.49
C LEU A 191 0.77 13.54 8.85
N LEU A 192 2.07 13.40 8.64
CA LEU A 192 3.06 14.45 8.91
C LEU A 192 2.89 15.65 7.98
N VAL A 193 2.63 15.43 6.68
CA VAL A 193 2.31 16.48 5.72
C VAL A 193 1.01 17.20 6.13
N SER A 194 -0.01 16.49 6.60
CA SER A 194 -1.24 17.10 7.11
C SER A 194 -0.99 18.01 8.33
N ARG A 195 0.03 17.71 9.17
CA ARG A 195 0.47 18.57 10.27
C ARG A 195 1.08 19.87 9.73
N VAL A 196 1.93 19.78 8.70
CA VAL A 196 2.50 20.97 8.02
C VAL A 196 1.38 21.82 7.43
N LEU A 197 0.47 21.22 6.66
CA LEU A 197 -0.67 21.93 6.04
C LEU A 197 -1.59 22.63 7.05
N THR A 198 -1.58 22.18 8.30
CA THR A 198 -2.36 22.78 9.42
C THR A 198 -1.52 23.63 10.37
N GLY A 199 -0.31 24.07 9.94
CA GLY A 199 0.53 25.05 10.63
C GLY A 199 1.61 24.50 11.57
N ASP A 200 1.80 23.16 11.65
CA ASP A 200 2.92 22.59 12.42
C ASP A 200 4.19 22.51 11.54
N THR A 201 4.88 23.61 11.44
CA THR A 201 6.15 23.74 10.70
C THR A 201 7.37 23.65 11.63
N THR A 202 7.29 22.91 12.73
CA THR A 202 8.39 22.75 13.67
C THR A 202 9.53 21.92 13.08
N ARG A 203 10.77 22.16 13.54
CA ARG A 203 11.94 21.35 13.16
C ARG A 203 11.77 19.88 13.49
N ARG A 204 11.03 19.53 14.56
CA ARG A 204 10.73 18.13 14.92
C ARG A 204 9.86 17.45 13.87
N THR A 205 8.79 18.10 13.44
CA THR A 205 7.93 17.60 12.35
C THR A 205 8.70 17.49 11.04
N ALA A 206 9.55 18.47 10.71
CA ALA A 206 10.41 18.45 9.53
C ALA A 206 11.41 17.27 9.56
N ALA A 207 12.11 17.07 10.68
CA ALA A 207 13.02 15.95 10.86
C ALA A 207 12.31 14.60 10.75
N ALA A 208 11.10 14.46 11.33
CA ALA A 208 10.29 13.24 11.20
C ALA A 208 9.88 12.98 9.75
N ILE A 209 9.48 14.02 8.99
CA ILE A 209 9.19 13.90 7.55
C ILE A 209 10.41 13.37 6.79
N GLY A 210 11.58 13.98 7.02
CA GLY A 210 12.81 13.56 6.35
C GLY A 210 13.23 12.15 6.73
N ALA A 211 13.15 11.76 8.00
CA ALA A 211 13.47 10.42 8.47
C ALA A 211 12.54 9.37 7.84
N VAL A 212 11.22 9.59 7.87
CA VAL A 212 10.25 8.67 7.24
C VAL A 212 10.42 8.65 5.72
N GLY A 213 10.71 9.81 5.09
CA GLY A 213 11.04 9.91 3.67
C GLY A 213 12.30 9.11 3.31
N SER A 214 13.34 9.17 4.16
CA SER A 214 14.55 8.36 4.02
C SER A 214 14.24 6.85 4.07
N LEU A 215 13.44 6.40 5.03
CA LEU A 215 13.01 5.01 5.13
C LEU A 215 12.20 4.57 3.90
N ALA A 216 11.32 5.43 3.38
CA ALA A 216 10.56 5.16 2.16
C ALA A 216 11.49 5.01 0.94
N LEU A 217 12.47 5.89 0.79
CA LEU A 217 13.51 5.81 -0.25
C LEU A 217 14.34 4.54 -0.16
N LEU A 218 14.61 4.04 1.05
CA LEU A 218 15.30 2.77 1.30
C LEU A 218 14.38 1.55 1.13
N THR A 219 13.10 1.74 0.78
CA THR A 219 12.14 0.66 0.56
C THR A 219 11.87 0.43 -0.93
N LYS A 220 11.55 1.48 -1.71
CA LYS A 220 11.16 1.33 -3.13
C LYS A 220 11.32 2.62 -3.92
N GLY A 221 11.56 2.51 -5.24
CA GLY A 221 11.77 3.63 -6.16
C GLY A 221 10.61 4.62 -6.25
N PHE A 222 9.40 4.21 -6.00
CA PHE A 222 8.24 5.10 -5.94
C PHE A 222 8.40 6.24 -4.91
N ALA A 223 9.23 6.03 -3.88
CA ALA A 223 9.53 7.06 -2.88
C ALA A 223 10.37 8.24 -3.43
N LEU A 224 10.94 8.14 -4.63
CA LEU A 224 11.56 9.30 -5.31
C LEU A 224 10.57 10.45 -5.55
N LEU A 225 9.27 10.19 -5.46
CA LEU A 225 8.22 11.22 -5.46
C LEU A 225 8.21 12.07 -4.16
N VAL A 226 8.67 11.53 -3.03
CA VAL A 226 8.55 12.15 -1.70
C VAL A 226 9.17 13.55 -1.61
N PRO A 227 10.41 13.81 -2.09
CA PRO A 227 10.99 15.14 -2.05
C PRO A 227 10.14 16.20 -2.75
N PHE A 228 9.59 15.89 -3.92
CA PHE A 228 8.72 16.79 -4.67
C PHE A 228 7.40 17.06 -3.95
N TRP A 229 6.78 16.03 -3.43
CA TRP A 229 5.53 16.11 -2.69
C TRP A 229 5.68 16.93 -1.41
N VAL A 230 6.72 16.65 -0.61
CA VAL A 230 7.02 17.40 0.61
C VAL A 230 7.37 18.86 0.28
N GLY A 231 8.20 19.08 -0.74
CA GLY A 231 8.55 20.43 -1.21
C GLY A 231 7.30 21.25 -1.57
N LEU A 232 6.35 20.65 -2.30
CA LEU A 232 5.07 21.30 -2.63
C LEU A 232 4.25 21.63 -1.38
N ALA A 233 4.18 20.73 -0.40
CA ALA A 233 3.46 21.00 0.85
C ALA A 233 4.02 22.20 1.61
N TYR A 234 5.34 22.27 1.75
CA TYR A 234 6.02 23.41 2.37
C TYR A 234 5.87 24.70 1.57
N LEU A 235 5.94 24.64 0.23
CA LEU A 235 5.72 25.79 -0.64
C LEU A 235 4.31 26.35 -0.48
N VAL A 236 3.28 25.50 -0.48
CA VAL A 236 1.88 25.92 -0.27
C VAL A 236 1.73 26.65 1.07
N VAL A 237 2.36 26.14 2.13
CA VAL A 237 2.29 26.77 3.45
C VAL A 237 3.08 28.07 3.48
N ALA A 238 4.29 28.13 2.90
CA ALA A 238 5.11 29.33 2.84
C ALA A 238 4.40 30.49 2.11
N VAL A 239 3.73 30.19 0.99
CA VAL A 239 2.94 31.16 0.22
C VAL A 239 1.72 31.62 1.04
N ARG A 240 1.00 30.69 1.66
CA ARG A 240 -0.20 31.00 2.46
C ARG A 240 0.13 31.87 3.67
N GLU A 241 1.21 31.56 4.37
CA GLU A 241 1.64 32.26 5.58
C GLU A 241 2.54 33.48 5.28
N ARG A 242 2.90 33.65 4.01
CA ARG A 242 3.83 34.73 3.57
C ARG A 242 5.14 34.73 4.38
N SER A 243 5.61 33.53 4.77
CA SER A 243 6.77 33.36 5.65
C SER A 243 7.85 32.50 5.02
N PRO A 244 9.00 33.04 4.61
CA PRO A 244 10.11 32.24 4.10
C PRO A 244 10.75 31.34 5.17
N ARG A 245 10.49 31.60 6.47
CA ARG A 245 11.01 30.78 7.58
C ARG A 245 10.52 29.31 7.49
N VAL A 246 9.37 29.08 6.88
CA VAL A 246 8.84 27.73 6.60
C VAL A 246 9.81 26.93 5.70
N LEU A 247 10.49 27.60 4.77
CA LEU A 247 11.47 26.94 3.88
C LEU A 247 12.76 26.53 4.62
N VAL A 248 13.09 27.19 5.73
CA VAL A 248 14.22 26.74 6.58
C VAL A 248 13.94 25.37 7.18
N THR A 249 12.70 25.11 7.59
CA THR A 249 12.30 23.79 8.11
C THR A 249 12.23 22.73 7.00
N LEU A 250 11.92 23.11 5.76
CA LEU A 250 12.10 22.23 4.61
C LEU A 250 13.57 21.79 4.47
N GLY A 251 14.55 22.69 4.70
CA GLY A 251 15.97 22.32 4.73
C GLY A 251 16.28 21.22 5.76
N VAL A 252 15.66 21.27 6.95
CA VAL A 252 15.79 20.20 7.96
C VAL A 252 15.22 18.87 7.45
N ALA A 253 14.04 18.91 6.80
CA ALA A 253 13.46 17.70 6.21
C ALA A 253 14.35 17.12 5.10
N SER A 254 14.90 18.00 4.24
CA SER A 254 15.80 17.58 3.15
C SER A 254 17.08 16.93 3.69
N LEU A 255 17.71 17.51 4.72
CA LEU A 255 18.90 16.93 5.36
C LEU A 255 18.60 15.55 5.96
N ALA A 256 17.47 15.39 6.63
CA ALA A 256 17.06 14.10 7.21
C ALA A 256 16.68 13.05 6.14
N THR A 257 16.43 13.46 4.89
CA THR A 257 16.15 12.56 3.76
C THR A 257 17.42 12.03 3.10
N LEU A 258 18.58 12.67 3.28
CA LEU A 258 19.83 12.33 2.60
C LEU A 258 20.26 10.87 2.74
N PRO A 259 20.15 10.20 3.91
CA PRO A 259 20.52 8.78 4.02
C PRO A 259 19.79 7.88 3.04
N GLY A 260 18.48 8.16 2.80
CA GLY A 260 17.69 7.42 1.82
C GLY A 260 18.10 7.73 0.37
N LEU A 261 18.47 8.97 0.08
CA LEU A 261 18.94 9.37 -1.24
C LEU A 261 20.32 8.77 -1.59
N ALA A 262 21.14 8.51 -0.59
CA ALA A 262 22.49 7.93 -0.80
C ALA A 262 22.44 6.60 -1.57
N TRP A 263 21.39 5.77 -1.37
CA TRP A 263 21.18 4.54 -2.14
C TRP A 263 21.06 4.82 -3.65
N TRP A 264 20.30 5.81 -4.03
CA TRP A 264 20.01 6.16 -5.43
C TRP A 264 21.21 6.82 -6.11
N VAL A 265 21.96 7.64 -5.35
CA VAL A 265 23.24 8.20 -5.80
C VAL A 265 24.25 7.08 -6.01
N ARG A 266 24.38 6.14 -5.07
CA ARG A 266 25.22 4.94 -5.23
C ARG A 266 24.88 4.20 -6.52
N ASN A 267 23.61 3.91 -6.77
CA ASN A 267 23.19 3.21 -7.97
C ASN A 267 23.58 3.97 -9.24
N ARG A 268 23.42 5.29 -9.26
CA ARG A 268 23.84 6.13 -10.39
C ARG A 268 25.35 6.08 -10.63
N VAL A 269 26.14 6.05 -9.56
CA VAL A 269 27.61 6.00 -9.64
C VAL A 269 28.09 4.60 -10.05
N VAL A 270 27.55 3.55 -9.44
CA VAL A 270 28.03 2.17 -9.65
C VAL A 270 27.51 1.57 -10.97
N TYR A 271 26.23 1.79 -11.28
CA TYR A 271 25.54 1.13 -12.40
C TYR A 271 25.21 2.09 -13.56
N GLY A 272 25.55 3.37 -13.47
CA GLY A 272 25.15 4.35 -14.49
C GLY A 272 23.64 4.65 -14.54
N SER A 273 22.84 4.02 -13.70
CA SER A 273 21.37 4.14 -13.64
C SER A 273 20.90 4.35 -12.20
N VAL A 274 19.87 5.19 -12.02
CA VAL A 274 19.23 5.39 -10.71
C VAL A 274 18.55 4.10 -10.22
N GLN A 275 17.89 3.39 -11.15
CA GLN A 275 17.28 2.09 -10.87
C GLN A 275 17.76 1.08 -11.92
N PRO A 276 18.81 0.31 -11.62
CA PRO A 276 19.32 -0.70 -12.54
C PRO A 276 18.27 -1.80 -12.75
N HIS A 277 18.30 -2.45 -13.90
CA HIS A 277 17.37 -3.54 -14.18
C HIS A 277 17.83 -4.81 -13.43
N GLY A 278 16.93 -5.43 -12.66
CA GLY A 278 17.28 -6.57 -11.81
C GLY A 278 17.65 -7.86 -12.54
N ARG A 279 17.44 -7.94 -13.86
CA ARG A 279 17.77 -9.12 -14.69
C ARG A 279 19.04 -8.95 -15.51
N PHE A 280 19.53 -7.73 -15.67
CA PHE A 280 20.64 -7.41 -16.57
C PHE A 280 21.64 -6.50 -15.89
N THR A 281 22.93 -6.72 -16.14
CA THR A 281 24.00 -5.83 -15.70
C THR A 281 23.96 -4.50 -16.44
N GLU A 282 23.51 -4.51 -17.71
CA GLU A 282 23.27 -3.32 -18.50
C GLU A 282 21.76 -3.06 -18.62
N VAL A 283 21.37 -1.81 -18.51
CA VAL A 283 19.96 -1.41 -18.71
C VAL A 283 19.68 -1.49 -20.21
N PRO A 284 18.77 -2.37 -20.67
CA PRO A 284 18.42 -2.42 -22.08
C PRO A 284 17.89 -1.06 -22.53
N THR A 285 18.46 -0.53 -23.61
CA THR A 285 17.92 0.68 -24.24
C THR A 285 16.64 0.29 -24.97
N LEU A 286 15.49 0.68 -24.42
CA LEU A 286 14.21 0.48 -25.07
C LEU A 286 14.08 1.47 -26.22
N THR A 287 14.21 0.98 -27.45
CA THR A 287 13.96 1.78 -28.65
C THR A 287 12.47 1.68 -28.99
N ALA A 288 11.79 2.82 -29.06
CA ALA A 288 10.37 2.87 -29.41
C ALA A 288 10.17 2.36 -30.86
N THR A 289 9.33 1.34 -31.01
CA THR A 289 8.89 0.78 -32.30
C THR A 289 7.45 1.15 -32.63
N HIS A 290 6.69 1.63 -31.62
CA HIS A 290 5.32 2.10 -31.74
C HIS A 290 5.22 3.56 -31.29
N SER A 291 4.55 4.39 -32.09
CA SER A 291 4.19 5.76 -31.70
C SER A 291 2.83 5.78 -31.00
N PHE A 292 2.47 6.90 -30.36
CA PHE A 292 1.14 7.04 -29.75
C PHE A 292 0.02 6.88 -30.79
N GLY A 293 0.25 7.28 -32.04
CA GLY A 293 -0.70 7.10 -33.14
C GLY A 293 -0.98 5.63 -33.48
N ASP A 294 -0.02 4.72 -33.21
CA ASP A 294 -0.13 3.30 -33.56
C ASP A 294 -0.89 2.46 -32.52
N GLY A 295 -1.74 3.07 -31.71
CA GLY A 295 -2.55 2.39 -30.70
C GLY A 295 -2.44 2.95 -29.27
N GLY A 296 -1.92 4.16 -29.11
CA GLY A 296 -1.78 4.83 -27.81
C GLY A 296 -3.10 5.01 -27.05
N LEU A 297 -4.21 5.20 -27.76
CA LEU A 297 -5.54 5.23 -27.12
C LEU A 297 -5.92 3.86 -26.55
N THR A 298 -5.60 2.77 -27.24
CA THR A 298 -5.81 1.41 -26.72
C THR A 298 -4.93 1.15 -25.49
N TRP A 299 -3.65 1.57 -25.54
CA TRP A 299 -2.76 1.51 -24.39
C TRP A 299 -3.34 2.29 -23.19
N LEU A 300 -3.83 3.53 -23.41
CA LEU A 300 -4.42 4.36 -22.36
C LEU A 300 -5.67 3.69 -21.77
N ALA A 301 -6.55 3.16 -22.61
CA ALA A 301 -7.75 2.45 -22.17
C ALA A 301 -7.37 1.24 -21.31
N ARG A 302 -6.36 0.46 -21.72
CA ARG A 302 -5.83 -0.67 -20.96
C ARG A 302 -5.16 -0.25 -19.65
N LEU A 303 -4.41 0.86 -19.65
CA LEU A 303 -3.85 1.41 -18.44
C LEU A 303 -4.94 1.73 -17.42
N LEU A 304 -5.95 2.50 -17.82
CA LEU A 304 -7.04 2.91 -16.92
C LEU A 304 -7.86 1.71 -16.42
N GLU A 305 -8.17 0.78 -17.30
CA GLU A 305 -8.87 -0.46 -16.95
C GLU A 305 -8.08 -1.26 -15.90
N ARG A 306 -6.80 -1.54 -16.17
CA ARG A 306 -5.96 -2.34 -15.28
C ARG A 306 -5.67 -1.66 -13.96
N MET A 307 -5.35 -0.35 -13.99
CA MET A 307 -5.12 0.42 -12.78
C MET A 307 -6.35 0.44 -11.89
N ASN A 308 -7.55 0.60 -12.46
CA ASN A 308 -8.79 0.57 -11.71
C ASN A 308 -9.10 -0.83 -11.15
N THR A 309 -9.09 -1.85 -12.01
CA THR A 309 -9.47 -3.22 -11.60
C THR A 309 -8.51 -3.73 -10.54
N LEU A 310 -7.19 -3.62 -10.77
CA LEU A 310 -6.17 -4.10 -9.86
C LEU A 310 -5.91 -3.16 -8.66
N PHE A 311 -6.65 -2.06 -8.55
CA PHE A 311 -6.72 -1.28 -7.32
C PHE A 311 -7.73 -1.86 -6.33
N PHE A 312 -8.86 -2.35 -6.82
CA PHE A 312 -9.96 -2.82 -5.97
C PHE A 312 -10.01 -4.34 -5.84
N VAL A 313 -9.67 -5.07 -6.89
CA VAL A 313 -9.80 -6.53 -6.96
C VAL A 313 -8.63 -7.16 -7.68
N HIS A 314 -8.18 -8.32 -7.18
CA HIS A 314 -7.18 -9.12 -7.86
C HIS A 314 -7.81 -9.86 -9.04
N ASP A 315 -7.16 -9.79 -10.20
CA ASP A 315 -7.59 -10.54 -11.39
C ASP A 315 -6.39 -11.29 -11.97
N GLN A 316 -6.44 -12.61 -11.94
CA GLN A 316 -5.44 -13.48 -12.53
C GLN A 316 -5.90 -14.16 -13.83
N THR A 317 -7.19 -14.12 -14.15
CA THR A 317 -7.75 -14.88 -15.27
C THR A 317 -7.57 -14.18 -16.61
N GLY A 318 -7.33 -12.86 -16.62
CA GLY A 318 -7.24 -12.09 -17.87
C GLY A 318 -8.58 -11.85 -18.59
N ASP A 319 -9.63 -12.59 -18.25
CA ASP A 319 -10.98 -12.41 -18.80
C ASP A 319 -11.83 -11.51 -17.90
N ARG A 320 -11.66 -10.21 -18.10
CA ARG A 320 -12.09 -9.16 -17.17
C ARG A 320 -13.50 -8.65 -17.43
N LEU A 321 -13.96 -8.77 -18.65
CA LEU A 321 -15.19 -8.10 -19.09
C LEU A 321 -16.46 -8.79 -18.57
N HIS A 322 -16.40 -10.05 -18.19
CA HIS A 322 -17.56 -10.86 -17.80
C HIS A 322 -17.72 -11.05 -16.30
N HIS A 323 -16.75 -10.59 -15.47
CA HIS A 323 -16.75 -10.85 -14.03
C HIS A 323 -17.32 -9.71 -13.19
N TRP A 324 -18.13 -10.07 -12.21
CA TRP A 324 -18.70 -9.15 -11.21
C TRP A 324 -17.65 -8.27 -10.51
N PRO A 325 -16.41 -8.75 -10.19
CA PRO A 325 -15.39 -7.92 -9.56
C PRO A 325 -15.04 -6.68 -10.37
N TRP A 326 -14.99 -6.75 -11.70
CA TRP A 326 -14.73 -5.59 -12.54
C TRP A 326 -15.82 -4.53 -12.44
N LYS A 327 -17.12 -4.95 -12.47
CA LYS A 327 -18.26 -4.02 -12.36
C LYS A 327 -18.23 -3.30 -11.01
N LEU A 328 -17.90 -4.01 -9.92
CA LEU A 328 -17.76 -3.42 -8.60
C LEU A 328 -16.58 -2.46 -8.51
N ALA A 329 -15.44 -2.77 -9.13
CA ALA A 329 -14.29 -1.89 -9.20
C ALA A 329 -14.63 -0.56 -9.93
N VAL A 330 -15.37 -0.63 -11.04
CA VAL A 330 -15.84 0.58 -11.75
C VAL A 330 -16.82 1.37 -10.87
N ALA A 331 -17.78 0.72 -10.23
CA ALA A 331 -18.70 1.39 -9.31
C ALA A 331 -17.98 2.07 -8.15
N ALA A 332 -17.00 1.40 -7.55
CA ALA A 332 -16.18 1.97 -6.49
C ALA A 332 -15.36 3.18 -6.96
N ALA A 333 -14.75 3.11 -8.15
CA ALA A 333 -14.04 4.23 -8.75
C ALA A 333 -14.94 5.44 -9.00
N LEU A 334 -16.17 5.22 -9.49
CA LEU A 334 -17.15 6.30 -9.69
C LEU A 334 -17.56 6.94 -8.37
N VAL A 335 -17.73 6.15 -7.29
CA VAL A 335 -18.02 6.67 -5.95
C VAL A 335 -16.85 7.51 -5.43
N VAL A 336 -15.59 7.05 -5.61
CA VAL A 336 -14.40 7.81 -5.22
C VAL A 336 -14.31 9.11 -6.03
N ALA A 337 -14.48 9.06 -7.34
CA ALA A 337 -14.43 10.24 -8.21
C ALA A 337 -15.53 11.25 -7.84
N ALA A 338 -16.76 10.79 -7.63
CA ALA A 338 -17.87 11.64 -7.19
C ALA A 338 -17.58 12.27 -5.82
N GLY A 339 -17.00 11.51 -4.88
CA GLY A 339 -16.58 12.01 -3.57
C GLY A 339 -15.54 13.12 -3.66
N ILE A 340 -14.52 12.96 -4.54
CA ILE A 340 -13.50 13.99 -4.78
C ILE A 340 -14.15 15.25 -5.36
N VAL A 341 -14.98 15.10 -6.44
CA VAL A 341 -15.66 16.24 -7.07
C VAL A 341 -16.54 16.97 -6.05
N LEU A 342 -17.35 16.26 -5.28
CA LEU A 342 -18.19 16.85 -4.24
C LEU A 342 -17.36 17.55 -3.16
N THR A 343 -16.23 16.99 -2.76
CA THR A 343 -15.32 17.61 -1.78
C THR A 343 -14.79 18.94 -2.28
N LEU A 344 -14.41 19.03 -3.56
CA LEU A 344 -13.90 20.24 -4.17
C LEU A 344 -15.03 21.28 -4.38
N VAL A 345 -16.18 20.87 -4.90
CA VAL A 345 -17.34 21.73 -5.14
C VAL A 345 -17.90 22.31 -3.83
N LEU A 346 -18.08 21.44 -2.81
CA LEU A 346 -18.58 21.86 -1.49
C LEU A 346 -17.51 22.50 -0.62
N ARG A 347 -16.28 22.58 -1.10
CA ARG A 347 -15.14 23.12 -0.36
C ARG A 347 -15.00 22.48 1.04
N ALA A 348 -15.22 21.17 1.12
CA ALA A 348 -15.12 20.43 2.39
C ALA A 348 -13.69 20.41 2.92
N VAL A 349 -12.69 20.53 2.02
CA VAL A 349 -11.28 20.71 2.30
C VAL A 349 -10.79 21.88 1.42
N PRO A 350 -9.86 22.74 1.88
CA PRO A 350 -9.25 23.76 1.02
C PRO A 350 -8.62 23.11 -0.21
N TRP A 351 -8.82 23.70 -1.40
CA TRP A 351 -8.38 23.10 -2.65
C TRP A 351 -6.86 22.84 -2.71
N THR A 352 -6.04 23.75 -2.10
CA THR A 352 -4.58 23.55 -1.99
C THR A 352 -4.22 22.35 -1.11
N THR A 353 -4.96 22.13 -0.03
CA THR A 353 -4.81 20.94 0.84
C THR A 353 -5.20 19.66 0.08
N ALA A 354 -6.33 19.69 -0.63
CA ALA A 354 -6.77 18.55 -1.44
C ALA A 354 -5.74 18.22 -2.53
N LEU A 355 -5.22 19.25 -3.23
CA LEU A 355 -4.16 19.08 -4.23
C LEU A 355 -2.94 18.38 -3.64
N VAL A 356 -2.38 18.88 -2.53
CA VAL A 356 -1.20 18.29 -1.90
C VAL A 356 -1.46 16.84 -1.47
N LEU A 357 -2.64 16.53 -0.94
CA LEU A 357 -3.00 15.18 -0.52
C LEU A 357 -3.17 14.20 -1.70
N LEU A 358 -3.56 14.69 -2.88
CA LEU A 358 -3.72 13.88 -4.08
C LEU A 358 -2.42 13.71 -4.89
N VAL A 359 -1.38 14.52 -4.63
CA VAL A 359 -0.08 14.41 -5.33
C VAL A 359 0.47 12.99 -5.32
N PRO A 360 0.47 12.23 -4.19
CA PRO A 360 1.03 10.88 -4.22
C PRO A 360 0.31 9.95 -5.20
N VAL A 361 -1.01 9.92 -5.22
CA VAL A 361 -1.74 9.02 -6.13
C VAL A 361 -1.57 9.43 -7.58
N VAL A 362 -1.60 10.74 -7.88
CA VAL A 362 -1.41 11.26 -9.25
C VAL A 362 0.03 11.06 -9.72
N GLY A 363 1.02 11.33 -8.86
CA GLY A 363 2.43 11.14 -9.17
C GLY A 363 2.79 9.67 -9.38
N LEU A 364 2.26 8.77 -8.54
CA LEU A 364 2.45 7.33 -8.72
C LEU A 364 1.80 6.84 -10.01
N LEU A 365 0.59 7.31 -10.34
CA LEU A 365 -0.06 7.00 -11.62
C LEU A 365 0.79 7.49 -12.81
N ALA A 366 1.35 8.68 -12.73
CA ALA A 366 2.20 9.22 -13.78
C ALA A 366 3.50 8.40 -13.97
N ILE A 367 4.13 7.96 -12.86
CA ILE A 367 5.32 7.09 -12.90
C ILE A 367 4.98 5.75 -13.56
N VAL A 368 3.86 5.12 -13.16
CA VAL A 368 3.41 3.84 -13.74
C VAL A 368 3.05 4.01 -15.21
N ALA A 369 2.32 5.07 -15.55
CA ALA A 369 1.94 5.37 -16.94
C ALA A 369 3.18 5.56 -17.82
N LYS A 370 4.19 6.34 -17.35
CA LYS A 370 5.45 6.53 -18.09
C LYS A 370 6.14 5.19 -18.34
N GLY A 371 6.41 4.40 -17.31
CA GLY A 371 7.12 3.12 -17.46
C GLY A 371 6.37 2.11 -18.32
N SER A 372 5.04 2.04 -18.16
CA SER A 372 4.19 1.18 -18.98
C SER A 372 4.13 1.65 -20.45
N TYR A 373 4.11 2.97 -20.69
CA TYR A 373 4.14 3.51 -22.04
C TYR A 373 5.46 3.19 -22.76
N GLU A 374 6.59 3.41 -22.08
CA GLU A 374 7.92 3.09 -22.63
C GLU A 374 8.05 1.61 -23.00
N GLN A 375 7.55 0.72 -22.13
CA GLN A 375 7.52 -0.71 -22.41
C GLN A 375 6.61 -1.04 -23.59
N TRP A 376 5.42 -0.48 -23.63
CA TRP A 376 4.49 -0.69 -24.74
C TRP A 376 5.05 -0.12 -26.06
N ALA A 377 5.59 1.09 -26.04
CA ALA A 377 6.18 1.72 -27.22
C ALA A 377 7.34 0.90 -27.82
N ALA A 378 8.10 0.22 -26.96
CA ALA A 378 9.23 -0.59 -27.41
C ALA A 378 8.83 -2.01 -27.85
N THR A 379 7.82 -2.61 -27.23
CA THR A 379 7.55 -4.06 -27.35
C THR A 379 6.12 -4.42 -27.74
N GLY A 380 5.19 -3.47 -27.79
CA GLY A 380 3.76 -3.71 -27.95
C GLY A 380 3.09 -4.37 -26.74
N THR A 381 3.82 -4.66 -25.65
CA THR A 381 3.28 -5.39 -24.50
C THR A 381 2.77 -4.45 -23.41
N TYR A 382 1.67 -4.84 -22.73
CA TYR A 382 1.07 -4.07 -21.63
C TYR A 382 1.63 -4.56 -20.29
N ALA A 383 2.81 -4.08 -19.90
CA ALA A 383 3.49 -4.45 -18.67
C ALA A 383 3.42 -3.37 -17.58
N GLY A 384 3.66 -3.75 -16.33
CA GLY A 384 3.81 -2.82 -15.20
C GLY A 384 2.53 -2.13 -14.71
N MET A 385 1.37 -2.44 -15.29
CA MET A 385 0.09 -1.82 -14.95
C MET A 385 -0.56 -2.51 -13.73
N GLN A 386 -0.10 -2.16 -12.51
CA GLN A 386 -0.59 -2.75 -11.25
C GLN A 386 -1.23 -1.66 -10.39
N GLY A 387 -2.56 -1.77 -10.14
CA GLY A 387 -3.31 -0.78 -9.36
C GLY A 387 -2.81 -0.61 -7.92
N ARG A 388 -2.27 -1.67 -7.30
CA ARG A 388 -1.65 -1.64 -5.97
C ARG A 388 -0.51 -0.60 -5.83
N TYR A 389 0.17 -0.25 -6.92
CA TYR A 389 1.22 0.77 -6.91
C TYR A 389 0.72 2.15 -6.51
N LEU A 390 -0.59 2.40 -6.57
CA LEU A 390 -1.21 3.65 -6.13
C LEU A 390 -1.48 3.71 -4.62
N TYR A 391 -1.31 2.61 -3.87
CA TYR A 391 -1.62 2.58 -2.43
C TYR A 391 -0.75 3.52 -1.59
N GLY A 392 0.44 3.92 -2.08
CA GLY A 392 1.19 5.02 -1.47
C GLY A 392 0.39 6.33 -1.38
N GLY A 393 -0.57 6.56 -2.29
CA GLY A 393 -1.47 7.70 -2.27
C GLY A 393 -2.81 7.47 -1.56
N LEU A 394 -3.06 6.26 -1.04
CA LEU A 394 -4.37 5.84 -0.53
C LEU A 394 -4.91 6.76 0.56
N VAL A 395 -4.09 7.16 1.53
CA VAL A 395 -4.55 7.96 2.68
C VAL A 395 -5.06 9.33 2.22
N GLY A 396 -4.31 10.00 1.36
CA GLY A 396 -4.73 11.29 0.78
C GLY A 396 -5.99 11.15 -0.08
N LEU A 397 -6.00 10.16 -0.96
CA LEU A 397 -7.14 9.84 -1.83
C LEU A 397 -8.42 9.57 -1.02
N ALA A 398 -8.34 8.69 -0.03
CA ALA A 398 -9.48 8.30 0.79
C ALA A 398 -10.04 9.47 1.59
N VAL A 399 -9.17 10.24 2.28
CA VAL A 399 -9.61 11.38 3.08
C VAL A 399 -10.28 12.44 2.21
N VAL A 400 -9.71 12.75 1.04
CA VAL A 400 -10.33 13.72 0.11
C VAL A 400 -11.64 13.16 -0.44
N ALA A 401 -11.71 11.88 -0.81
CA ALA A 401 -12.94 11.28 -1.36
C ALA A 401 -14.11 11.29 -0.35
N VAL A 402 -13.82 11.11 0.95
CA VAL A 402 -14.90 11.03 1.96
C VAL A 402 -15.21 12.35 2.66
N ALA A 403 -14.40 13.40 2.46
CA ALA A 403 -14.55 14.66 3.19
C ALA A 403 -15.91 15.34 2.94
N ALA A 404 -16.47 15.21 1.73
CA ALA A 404 -17.81 15.72 1.39
C ALA A 404 -18.93 15.13 2.29
N ALA A 405 -18.73 13.93 2.85
CA ALA A 405 -19.71 13.33 3.77
C ALA A 405 -20.00 14.22 4.99
N GLY A 406 -19.02 15.03 5.41
CA GLY A 406 -19.19 16.01 6.48
C GLY A 406 -20.13 17.17 6.15
N ARG A 407 -20.42 17.39 4.88
CA ARG A 407 -21.33 18.45 4.38
C ARG A 407 -22.74 17.93 4.10
N LEU A 408 -22.97 16.64 4.20
CA LEU A 408 -24.28 16.04 4.02
C LEU A 408 -25.27 16.50 5.10
N PRO A 409 -26.59 16.53 4.81
CA PRO A 409 -27.62 16.69 5.82
C PRO A 409 -27.44 15.67 6.95
N VAL A 410 -27.79 16.05 8.17
CA VAL A 410 -27.53 15.27 9.40
C VAL A 410 -27.99 13.81 9.27
N ARG A 411 -29.20 13.59 8.69
CA ARG A 411 -29.76 12.24 8.47
C ARG A 411 -28.82 11.34 7.64
N TRP A 412 -28.28 11.84 6.53
CA TRP A 412 -27.38 11.10 5.65
C TRP A 412 -25.98 10.95 6.26
N ARG A 413 -25.49 12.02 6.91
CA ARG A 413 -24.19 12.00 7.60
C ARG A 413 -24.11 10.89 8.65
N ARG A 414 -25.20 10.65 9.40
CA ARG A 414 -25.28 9.60 10.43
C ARG A 414 -25.16 8.19 9.86
N VAL A 415 -25.79 7.93 8.73
CA VAL A 415 -25.81 6.58 8.13
C VAL A 415 -24.58 6.29 7.25
N THR A 416 -23.77 7.30 6.92
CA THR A 416 -22.60 7.11 6.04
C THR A 416 -21.62 6.05 6.55
N PRO A 417 -21.22 5.99 7.86
CA PRO A 417 -20.32 4.94 8.34
C PRO A 417 -20.89 3.54 8.16
N LEU A 418 -22.18 3.37 8.41
CA LEU A 418 -22.87 2.09 8.21
C LEU A 418 -22.91 1.72 6.72
N ALA A 419 -23.23 2.67 5.85
CA ALA A 419 -23.26 2.43 4.41
C ALA A 419 -21.87 2.02 3.86
N VAL A 420 -20.79 2.69 4.31
CA VAL A 420 -19.43 2.33 3.93
C VAL A 420 -19.04 0.95 4.47
N LEU A 421 -19.38 0.62 5.72
CA LEU A 421 -19.12 -0.70 6.29
C LEU A 421 -19.87 -1.80 5.53
N LEU A 422 -21.15 -1.61 5.22
CA LEU A 422 -21.93 -2.58 4.45
C LEU A 422 -21.36 -2.76 3.03
N GLY A 423 -21.01 -1.66 2.36
CA GLY A 423 -20.31 -1.71 1.07
C GLY A 423 -19.00 -2.48 1.15
N ALA A 424 -18.20 -2.23 2.18
CA ALA A 424 -16.95 -2.96 2.42
C ALA A 424 -17.19 -4.47 2.64
N VAL A 425 -18.20 -4.85 3.41
CA VAL A 425 -18.57 -6.27 3.62
C VAL A 425 -18.98 -6.92 2.30
N VAL A 426 -19.78 -6.23 1.46
CA VAL A 426 -20.16 -6.73 0.14
C VAL A 426 -18.92 -6.94 -0.75
N MET A 427 -18.02 -5.95 -0.81
CA MET A 427 -16.78 -6.06 -1.57
C MET A 427 -15.94 -7.25 -1.13
N GLN A 428 -15.75 -7.42 0.19
CA GLN A 428 -14.98 -8.55 0.74
C GLN A 428 -15.67 -9.90 0.49
N ALA A 429 -16.99 -9.97 0.58
CA ALA A 429 -17.74 -11.21 0.34
C ALA A 429 -17.67 -11.65 -1.14
N VAL A 430 -17.83 -10.71 -2.08
CA VAL A 430 -17.69 -10.99 -3.52
C VAL A 430 -16.28 -11.45 -3.85
N TYR A 431 -15.28 -10.76 -3.30
CA TYR A 431 -13.88 -11.11 -3.50
C TYR A 431 -13.52 -12.48 -2.88
N PHE A 432 -14.08 -12.79 -1.71
CA PHE A 432 -13.95 -14.11 -1.09
C PHE A 432 -14.49 -15.21 -2.02
N GLY A 433 -15.70 -15.04 -2.53
CA GLY A 433 -16.31 -16.00 -3.45
C GLY A 433 -15.48 -16.21 -4.71
N TYR A 434 -15.02 -15.09 -5.33
CA TYR A 434 -14.16 -15.12 -6.50
C TYR A 434 -12.84 -15.87 -6.24
N THR A 435 -12.17 -15.55 -5.13
CA THR A 435 -10.89 -16.17 -4.76
C THR A 435 -11.06 -17.66 -4.41
N LEU A 436 -12.18 -18.00 -3.76
CA LEU A 436 -12.54 -19.38 -3.46
C LEU A 436 -12.71 -20.19 -4.75
N ASP A 437 -13.45 -19.66 -5.73
CA ASP A 437 -13.68 -20.32 -7.01
C ASP A 437 -12.39 -20.41 -7.86
N LEU A 438 -11.50 -19.41 -7.77
CA LEU A 438 -10.24 -19.38 -8.51
C LEU A 438 -9.22 -20.42 -8.01
N PHE A 439 -9.09 -20.59 -6.70
CA PHE A 439 -7.98 -21.38 -6.13
C PHE A 439 -8.42 -22.70 -5.47
N TRP A 440 -9.64 -22.76 -4.98
CA TRP A 440 -10.02 -23.82 -4.04
C TRP A 440 -11.14 -24.71 -4.53
N THR A 441 -12.11 -24.20 -5.29
CA THR A 441 -13.31 -24.94 -5.67
C THR A 441 -12.95 -26.07 -6.62
N PRO A 442 -13.33 -27.33 -6.29
CA PRO A 442 -13.08 -28.48 -7.15
C PRO A 442 -13.91 -28.43 -8.45
N ALA A 443 -13.63 -29.35 -9.39
CA ALA A 443 -14.29 -29.37 -10.69
C ALA A 443 -15.82 -29.55 -10.62
N ASP A 444 -16.32 -30.20 -9.57
CA ASP A 444 -17.75 -30.43 -9.31
C ASP A 444 -18.47 -29.21 -8.70
N GLY A 445 -17.76 -28.13 -8.43
CA GLY A 445 -18.31 -26.91 -7.83
C GLY A 445 -18.60 -26.97 -6.33
N ASN A 446 -18.13 -28.01 -5.61
CA ASN A 446 -18.42 -28.23 -4.21
C ASN A 446 -17.68 -27.24 -3.28
N ARG A 447 -18.34 -26.14 -2.92
CA ARG A 447 -17.76 -25.11 -2.03
C ARG A 447 -17.47 -25.60 -0.62
N SER A 448 -18.17 -26.62 -0.12
CA SER A 448 -17.84 -27.24 1.17
C SER A 448 -16.50 -27.96 1.12
N ALA A 449 -16.19 -28.62 0.00
CA ALA A 449 -14.88 -29.21 -0.24
C ALA A 449 -13.78 -28.13 -0.33
N ALA A 450 -14.06 -27.02 -0.99
CA ALA A 450 -13.15 -25.88 -1.04
C ALA A 450 -12.81 -25.31 0.34
N LEU A 451 -13.81 -25.12 1.21
CA LEU A 451 -13.59 -24.65 2.58
C LEU A 451 -12.77 -25.65 3.41
N ARG A 452 -13.05 -26.96 3.27
CA ARG A 452 -12.22 -27.99 3.92
C ARG A 452 -10.79 -28.00 3.39
N ALA A 453 -10.60 -27.74 2.09
CA ALA A 453 -9.27 -27.65 1.50
C ALA A 453 -8.46 -26.48 2.09
N ILE A 454 -9.07 -25.30 2.29
CA ILE A 454 -8.41 -24.18 2.97
C ILE A 454 -7.91 -24.60 4.35
N VAL A 455 -8.77 -25.27 5.15
CA VAL A 455 -8.39 -25.77 6.49
C VAL A 455 -7.24 -26.76 6.41
N ASN A 456 -7.27 -27.68 5.44
CA ASN A 456 -6.23 -28.69 5.29
C ASN A 456 -4.89 -28.12 4.82
N TRP A 457 -4.92 -27.16 3.89
CA TRP A 457 -3.73 -26.49 3.36
C TRP A 457 -3.11 -25.48 4.34
N TYR A 458 -3.90 -24.94 5.27
CA TYR A 458 -3.39 -23.95 6.21
C TYR A 458 -2.26 -24.53 7.07
N ALA A 459 -1.17 -23.76 7.23
CA ALA A 459 0.04 -24.23 7.90
C ALA A 459 -0.15 -24.51 9.39
N MET A 460 -1.10 -23.82 10.04
CA MET A 460 -1.40 -23.99 11.46
C MET A 460 -2.53 -25.01 11.69
N PRO A 461 -2.66 -25.54 12.93
CA PRO A 461 -3.79 -26.39 13.30
C PRO A 461 -5.14 -25.73 13.03
N PRO A 462 -6.20 -26.51 12.72
CA PRO A 462 -7.55 -25.98 12.44
C PRO A 462 -8.10 -25.07 13.54
N ALA A 463 -7.76 -25.33 14.80
CA ALA A 463 -8.16 -24.49 15.94
C ALA A 463 -7.64 -23.06 15.83
N VAL A 464 -6.41 -22.85 15.32
CA VAL A 464 -5.84 -21.51 15.12
C VAL A 464 -6.59 -20.77 14.01
N LEU A 465 -6.91 -21.44 12.90
CA LEU A 465 -7.72 -20.83 11.84
C LEU A 465 -9.13 -20.50 12.35
N GLY A 466 -9.73 -21.41 13.14
CA GLY A 466 -11.03 -21.17 13.80
C GLY A 466 -10.99 -19.94 14.71
N LEU A 467 -9.93 -19.77 15.49
CA LEU A 467 -9.72 -18.56 16.33
C LEU A 467 -9.58 -17.30 15.46
N VAL A 468 -8.80 -17.35 14.39
CA VAL A 468 -8.67 -16.21 13.44
C VAL A 468 -10.03 -15.81 12.89
N VAL A 469 -10.83 -16.78 12.43
CA VAL A 469 -12.18 -16.53 11.91
C VAL A 469 -13.09 -15.93 13.00
N ALA A 470 -13.07 -16.50 14.21
CA ALA A 470 -13.86 -15.99 15.33
C ALA A 470 -13.51 -14.53 15.68
N VAL A 471 -12.22 -14.19 15.72
CA VAL A 471 -11.76 -12.80 15.95
C VAL A 471 -12.23 -11.88 14.83
N VAL A 472 -12.14 -12.27 13.57
CA VAL A 472 -12.61 -11.46 12.43
C VAL A 472 -14.13 -11.24 12.49
N VAL A 473 -14.90 -12.30 12.74
CA VAL A 473 -16.36 -12.21 12.86
C VAL A 473 -16.75 -11.34 14.06
N GLY A 474 -16.11 -11.53 15.22
CA GLY A 474 -16.33 -10.71 16.41
C GLY A 474 -16.00 -9.24 16.18
N ALA A 475 -14.90 -8.92 15.50
CA ALA A 475 -14.53 -7.55 15.15
C ALA A 475 -15.54 -6.91 14.18
N LEU A 476 -16.00 -7.64 13.15
CA LEU A 476 -17.02 -7.17 12.22
C LEU A 476 -18.37 -6.93 12.93
N ALA A 477 -18.78 -7.84 13.80
CA ALA A 477 -20.00 -7.66 14.61
C ALA A 477 -19.90 -6.43 15.52
N TRP A 478 -18.75 -6.25 16.18
CA TRP A 478 -18.49 -5.05 16.99
C TRP A 478 -18.53 -3.76 16.17
N LEU A 479 -17.88 -3.73 14.99
CA LEU A 479 -17.92 -2.59 14.06
C LEU A 479 -19.35 -2.29 13.61
N LEU A 480 -20.15 -3.30 13.29
CA LEU A 480 -21.53 -3.15 12.90
C LEU A 480 -22.35 -2.52 14.04
N VAL A 481 -22.25 -3.05 15.27
CA VAL A 481 -22.92 -2.48 16.44
C VAL A 481 -22.47 -1.04 16.69
N ALA A 482 -21.16 -0.75 16.57
CA ALA A 482 -20.62 0.59 16.78
C ALA A 482 -21.16 1.58 15.73
N THR A 483 -21.17 1.22 14.45
CA THR A 483 -21.68 2.09 13.37
C THR A 483 -23.20 2.28 13.44
N VAL A 484 -23.96 1.26 13.83
CA VAL A 484 -25.41 1.39 14.11
C VAL A 484 -25.65 2.34 15.28
N ARG A 485 -24.89 2.21 16.38
CA ARG A 485 -25.00 3.13 17.52
C ARG A 485 -24.69 4.58 17.13
N LEU A 486 -23.68 4.80 16.28
CA LEU A 486 -23.38 6.14 15.74
C LEU A 486 -24.55 6.66 14.89
N ALA A 487 -25.16 5.82 14.06
CA ALA A 487 -26.29 6.20 13.23
C ALA A 487 -27.52 6.62 14.06
N VAL A 488 -27.77 5.94 15.18
CA VAL A 488 -28.96 6.16 16.04
C VAL A 488 -28.72 7.26 17.06
N ARG A 489 -27.55 7.31 17.73
CA ARG A 489 -27.30 8.11 18.94
C ARG A 489 -26.55 9.41 18.71
N ALA A 490 -26.03 9.70 17.51
CA ALA A 490 -25.29 10.95 17.29
C ALA A 490 -26.22 12.16 17.59
N PRO A 491 -25.83 13.08 18.48
CA PRO A 491 -26.64 14.25 18.79
C PRO A 491 -26.89 15.09 17.54
N LEU A 492 -28.10 15.67 17.45
CA LEU A 492 -28.50 16.57 16.37
C LEU A 492 -27.83 17.95 16.51
N VAL A 493 -26.52 18.02 16.64
CA VAL A 493 -25.85 19.31 16.64
C VAL A 493 -25.80 19.78 15.17
N PRO A 494 -26.50 20.88 14.82
CA PRO A 494 -26.34 21.47 13.50
C PRO A 494 -24.85 21.79 13.31
N ALA A 495 -24.35 21.64 12.09
CA ALA A 495 -23.06 22.21 11.72
C ALA A 495 -23.22 23.74 11.74
N THR A 496 -23.11 24.35 12.91
CA THR A 496 -22.93 25.80 12.98
C THR A 496 -21.63 26.05 12.24
N ALA A 497 -21.73 26.87 11.19
CA ALA A 497 -20.57 27.45 10.54
C ALA A 497 -19.82 28.22 11.63
N GLY A 498 -18.88 27.54 12.29
CA GLY A 498 -17.97 28.22 13.20
C GLY A 498 -17.26 29.30 12.40
N PRO A 499 -17.10 30.50 12.92
CA PRO A 499 -16.32 31.53 12.23
C PRO A 499 -14.98 30.95 11.87
N ALA A 500 -14.48 31.28 10.67
CA ALA A 500 -13.16 30.92 10.24
C ALA A 500 -12.19 31.26 11.41
N PRO A 501 -11.26 30.36 11.78
CA PRO A 501 -10.37 30.61 12.90
C PRO A 501 -9.62 31.89 12.62
N THR A 502 -9.96 32.96 13.35
CA THR A 502 -9.14 34.15 13.46
C THR A 502 -7.85 33.67 14.12
N LEU A 503 -6.74 33.82 13.42
CA LEU A 503 -5.41 33.61 13.97
C LEU A 503 -5.32 34.37 15.30
N PRO A 504 -4.78 33.74 16.36
CA PRO A 504 -4.53 34.48 17.59
C PRO A 504 -3.64 35.68 17.23
N ALA A 505 -4.13 36.87 17.55
CA ALA A 505 -3.36 38.09 17.39
C ALA A 505 -1.99 37.89 18.05
N GLN A 506 -0.93 38.05 17.27
CA GLN A 506 0.43 38.09 17.80
C GLN A 506 0.43 39.10 18.95
N LYS A 507 0.70 38.63 20.17
CA LYS A 507 1.02 39.55 21.29
C LYS A 507 2.13 40.46 20.81
N ALA A 508 1.82 41.74 20.66
CA ALA A 508 2.80 42.78 20.41
C ALA A 508 3.89 42.66 21.48
N ALA A 509 5.13 42.61 21.03
CA ALA A 509 6.26 42.63 21.94
C ALA A 509 6.17 43.93 22.78
N PRO A 510 6.42 43.88 24.10
CA PRO A 510 6.43 45.07 24.91
C PRO A 510 7.46 46.04 24.35
N ALA A 511 7.04 47.29 24.19
CA ALA A 511 7.92 48.41 23.80
C ALA A 511 9.07 48.48 24.81
N VAL A 512 10.30 48.43 24.30
CA VAL A 512 11.49 48.69 25.10
C VAL A 512 11.47 50.20 25.40
N GLU A 513 11.15 50.57 26.64
CA GLU A 513 11.32 51.91 27.18
C GLU A 513 12.83 52.23 27.20
N SER A 514 13.28 53.12 26.33
CA SER A 514 14.63 53.67 26.40
C SER A 514 14.68 54.69 27.55
N LYS A 515 15.15 54.27 28.70
CA LYS A 515 15.69 55.14 29.73
C LYS A 515 17.19 55.26 29.47
N ASP A 516 17.60 56.35 28.85
CA ASP A 516 18.93 56.94 29.06
C ASP A 516 18.85 58.43 28.75
N ARG A 517 18.52 59.16 29.78
CA ARG A 517 19.02 60.52 29.97
C ARG A 517 20.06 60.43 31.07
N VAL A 518 21.31 60.49 30.71
CA VAL A 518 22.37 60.88 31.63
C VAL A 518 22.76 62.35 31.28
N GLN A 519 22.53 63.27 32.26
CA GLN A 519 23.19 64.53 32.37
C GLN A 519 24.61 64.28 32.85
N ILE A 520 25.55 64.90 32.27
CA ILE A 520 26.66 65.77 32.62
C ILE A 520 27.74 65.66 31.56
#